data_87fb93b1c25fe59a0bc7178cf98425e9
#
_entry.id   87fb93b1c25fe59a0bc7178cf98425e9
#
_cell.length_a   1.000
_cell.length_b   1.000
_cell.length_c   1.000
_cell.angle_alpha   90.00
_cell.angle_beta   90.00
_cell.angle_gamma   90.00
#
_symmetry.space_group_name_H-M   'P 1'
#
loop_
_entity.id
_entity.type
_entity.pdbx_description
1 polymer ?
#
loop_
_entity_poly.entity_id
_entity_poly.type
_entity_poly.pdbx_seq_one_letter_code
_entity_poly.pdbx_strand_id
1 'polypeptide(L)'
;MLVAQAGSTMNDIVDSVQRVSDIITEITAASSEQSVGIDEINRAIGQMDAVTQQNAALVEESAAAAESMQHQAHNLAQVVSVFKLNGQLAPKRPAAPQTALRIGTR
;
A
#
# COMPACT_ATOMS: atom_id res chain seq x y z
N MET A 1 -14.79 42.50 57.32
CA MET A 1 -15.13 41.08 56.99
C MET A 1 -15.42 40.90 55.49
N LEU A 2 -16.38 41.61 54.92
CA LEU A 2 -16.70 41.51 53.46
C LEU A 2 -15.58 42.04 52.58
N VAL A 3 -14.84 43.06 52.96
CA VAL A 3 -13.73 43.66 52.19
C VAL A 3 -12.53 42.69 52.12
N ALA A 4 -12.18 42.01 53.20
CA ALA A 4 -11.12 41.00 53.22
C ALA A 4 -11.47 39.79 52.35
N GLN A 5 -12.73 39.39 52.37
CA GLN A 5 -13.24 38.27 51.57
C GLN A 5 -13.27 38.65 50.06
N ALA A 6 -13.66 39.87 49.74
CA ALA A 6 -13.58 40.38 48.35
C ALA A 6 -12.14 40.45 47.85
N GLY A 7 -11.18 40.86 48.70
CA GLY A 7 -9.76 40.85 48.36
C GLY A 7 -9.20 39.48 48.09
N SER A 8 -9.59 38.44 48.91
CA SER A 8 -9.21 37.08 48.66
C SER A 8 -9.78 36.52 47.36
N THR A 9 -11.07 36.77 47.12
CA THR A 9 -11.72 36.35 45.87
C THR A 9 -11.06 36.99 44.62
N MET A 10 -10.64 38.26 44.75
CA MET A 10 -9.95 38.96 43.66
C MET A 10 -8.58 38.36 43.37
N ASN A 11 -7.84 37.95 44.38
CA ASN A 11 -6.57 37.24 44.20
C ASN A 11 -6.78 35.88 43.53
N ASP A 12 -7.81 35.11 43.95
CA ASP A 12 -8.13 33.83 43.29
C ASP A 12 -8.52 33.99 41.83
N ILE A 13 -9.20 35.08 41.47
CA ILE A 13 -9.51 35.44 40.07
C ILE A 13 -8.23 35.76 39.32
N VAL A 14 -7.34 36.56 39.88
CA VAL A 14 -6.06 36.92 39.23
C VAL A 14 -5.22 35.66 38.97
N ASP A 15 -5.12 34.79 39.96
CA ASP A 15 -4.40 33.50 39.80
C ASP A 15 -5.04 32.61 38.75
N SER A 16 -6.37 32.59 38.69
CA SER A 16 -7.10 31.84 37.65
C SER A 16 -6.86 32.40 36.25
N VAL A 17 -6.86 33.72 36.10
CA VAL A 17 -6.55 34.39 34.84
C VAL A 17 -5.11 34.12 34.40
N GLN A 18 -4.17 34.12 35.36
CA GLN A 18 -2.77 33.77 35.05
C GLN A 18 -2.63 32.35 34.53
N ARG A 19 -3.31 31.38 35.18
CA ARG A 19 -3.32 29.98 34.67
C ARG A 19 -3.92 29.86 33.28
N VAL A 20 -5.01 30.59 33.01
CA VAL A 20 -5.61 30.62 31.67
C VAL A 20 -4.61 31.20 30.63
N SER A 21 -3.90 32.26 31.00
CA SER A 21 -2.86 32.84 30.15
C SER A 21 -1.73 31.86 29.83
N ASP A 22 -1.28 31.12 30.84
CA ASP A 22 -0.25 30.09 30.70
C ASP A 22 -0.72 28.94 29.74
N ILE A 23 -1.96 28.49 29.93
CA ILE A 23 -2.58 27.48 29.05
C ILE A 23 -2.70 27.97 27.61
N ILE A 24 -3.10 29.24 27.40
CA ILE A 24 -3.18 29.82 26.05
C ILE A 24 -1.79 29.85 25.40
N THR A 25 -0.75 30.15 26.15
CA THR A 25 0.64 30.11 25.65
C THR A 25 1.03 28.69 25.22
N GLU A 26 0.70 27.68 26.02
CA GLU A 26 0.95 26.26 25.66
C GLU A 26 0.14 25.84 24.43
N ILE A 27 -1.14 26.23 24.32
CA ILE A 27 -1.99 25.95 23.17
C ILE A 27 -1.40 26.61 21.91
N THR A 28 -0.91 27.84 22.01
CA THR A 28 -0.29 28.56 20.89
C THR A 28 0.96 27.84 20.41
N ALA A 29 1.81 27.38 21.32
CA ALA A 29 3.00 26.60 20.99
C ALA A 29 2.64 25.27 20.32
N ALA A 30 1.69 24.52 20.90
CA ALA A 30 1.20 23.25 20.34
C ALA A 30 0.56 23.46 18.96
N SER A 31 -0.21 24.53 18.76
CA SER A 31 -0.82 24.85 17.48
C SER A 31 0.23 25.17 16.40
N SER A 32 1.31 25.85 16.78
CA SER A 32 2.44 26.11 15.88
C SER A 32 3.14 24.82 15.48
N GLU A 33 3.38 23.91 16.40
CA GLU A 33 3.96 22.61 16.13
C GLU A 33 3.05 21.75 15.22
N GLN A 34 1.74 21.78 15.48
CA GLN A 34 0.77 21.12 14.61
C GLN A 34 0.78 21.68 13.18
N SER A 35 0.92 22.98 13.03
CA SER A 35 1.01 23.62 11.70
C SER A 35 2.22 23.10 10.91
N VAL A 36 3.37 23.01 11.57
CA VAL A 36 4.59 22.43 10.96
C VAL A 36 4.35 20.94 10.59
N GLY A 37 3.73 20.17 11.47
CA GLY A 37 3.39 18.77 11.18
C GLY A 37 2.43 18.62 10.01
N ILE A 38 1.45 19.52 9.87
CA ILE A 38 0.53 19.52 8.72
C ILE A 38 1.28 19.83 7.41
N ASP A 39 2.23 20.74 7.43
CA ASP A 39 3.05 21.05 6.26
C ASP A 39 3.91 19.84 5.83
N GLU A 40 4.45 19.11 6.79
CA GLU A 40 5.19 17.87 6.52
C GLU A 40 4.27 16.79 5.92
N ILE A 41 3.06 16.64 6.45
CA ILE A 41 2.05 15.71 5.90
C ILE A 41 1.70 16.11 4.46
N ASN A 42 1.48 17.39 4.18
CA ASN A 42 1.17 17.86 2.83
C ASN A 42 2.31 17.56 1.84
N ARG A 43 3.55 17.71 2.27
CA ARG A 43 4.72 17.31 1.45
C ARG A 43 4.76 15.81 1.20
N ALA A 44 4.49 15.00 2.23
CA ALA A 44 4.44 13.55 2.11
C ALA A 44 3.32 13.10 1.16
N ILE A 45 2.14 13.73 1.22
CA ILE A 45 1.02 13.47 0.29
C ILE A 45 1.43 13.80 -1.15
N GLY A 46 2.09 14.93 -1.38
CA GLY A 46 2.60 15.29 -2.71
C GLY A 46 3.61 14.27 -3.24
N GLN A 47 4.44 13.73 -2.37
CA GLN A 47 5.41 12.70 -2.72
C GLN A 47 4.71 11.35 -3.02
N MET A 48 3.67 11.00 -2.27
CA MET A 48 2.84 9.82 -2.56
C MET A 48 2.11 9.93 -3.90
N ASP A 49 1.62 11.12 -4.26
CA ASP A 49 1.00 11.35 -5.56
C ASP A 49 1.99 11.12 -6.71
N ALA A 50 3.19 11.65 -6.59
CA ALA A 50 4.26 11.43 -7.57
C ALA A 50 4.62 9.94 -7.71
N VAL A 51 4.74 9.21 -6.60
CA VAL A 51 5.00 7.76 -6.60
C VAL A 51 3.83 7.00 -7.22
N THR A 52 2.60 7.42 -6.97
CA THR A 52 1.40 6.79 -7.55
C THR A 52 1.38 6.96 -9.07
N GLN A 53 1.71 8.13 -9.58
CA GLN A 53 1.82 8.39 -11.02
C GLN A 53 2.95 7.55 -11.65
N GLN A 54 4.09 7.47 -10.98
CA GLN A 54 5.19 6.63 -11.42
C GLN A 54 4.81 5.14 -11.45
N ASN A 55 4.09 4.67 -10.44
CA ASN A 55 3.59 3.29 -10.40
C ASN A 55 2.60 3.01 -11.54
N ALA A 56 1.72 3.95 -11.86
CA ALA A 56 0.81 3.82 -13.00
C ALA A 56 1.59 3.68 -14.32
N ALA A 57 2.61 4.49 -14.54
CA ALA A 57 3.47 4.38 -15.72
C ALA A 57 4.23 3.03 -15.78
N LEU A 58 4.74 2.55 -14.64
CA LEU A 58 5.40 1.24 -14.54
C LEU A 58 4.44 0.08 -14.83
N VAL A 59 3.18 0.19 -14.43
CA VAL A 59 2.15 -0.81 -14.74
C VAL A 59 1.87 -0.84 -16.25
N GLU A 60 1.75 0.30 -16.90
CA GLU A 60 1.59 0.39 -18.36
C GLU A 60 2.79 -0.20 -19.10
N GLU A 61 4.01 0.13 -18.69
CA GLU A 61 5.23 -0.43 -19.25
C GLU A 61 5.31 -1.94 -19.06
N SER A 62 4.94 -2.43 -17.88
CA SER A 62 4.91 -3.87 -17.58
C SER A 62 3.88 -4.61 -18.43
N ALA A 63 2.72 -4.01 -18.67
CA ALA A 63 1.68 -4.58 -19.53
C ALA A 63 2.17 -4.66 -21.00
N ALA A 64 2.81 -3.61 -21.50
CA ALA A 64 3.41 -3.61 -22.84
C ALA A 64 4.53 -4.64 -22.98
N ALA A 65 5.37 -4.79 -21.97
CA ALA A 65 6.42 -5.82 -21.94
C ALA A 65 5.82 -7.24 -21.95
N ALA A 66 4.76 -7.48 -21.18
CA ALA A 66 4.06 -8.77 -21.15
C ALA A 66 3.43 -9.10 -22.52
N GLU A 67 2.83 -8.14 -23.20
CA GLU A 67 2.29 -8.31 -24.54
C GLU A 67 3.39 -8.64 -25.55
N SER A 68 4.53 -7.94 -25.48
CA SER A 68 5.71 -8.22 -26.29
C SER A 68 6.24 -9.64 -26.05
N MET A 69 6.29 -10.09 -24.80
CA MET A 69 6.69 -11.46 -24.46
C MET A 69 5.72 -12.50 -25.02
N GLN A 70 4.41 -12.26 -24.98
CA GLN A 70 3.40 -13.12 -25.59
C GLN A 70 3.62 -13.24 -27.11
N HIS A 71 3.91 -12.12 -27.77
CA HIS A 71 4.17 -12.09 -29.21
C HIS A 71 5.43 -12.88 -29.55
N GLN A 72 6.50 -12.74 -28.77
CA GLN A 72 7.74 -13.50 -28.95
C GLN A 72 7.53 -15.00 -28.70
N ALA A 73 6.77 -15.37 -27.67
CA ALA A 73 6.45 -16.76 -27.40
C ALA A 73 5.63 -17.39 -28.54
N HIS A 74 4.68 -16.64 -29.11
CA HIS A 74 3.91 -17.09 -30.26
C HIS A 74 4.78 -17.29 -31.49
N ASN A 75 5.66 -16.34 -31.80
CA ASN A 75 6.62 -16.45 -32.92
C ASN A 75 7.56 -17.65 -32.71
N LEU A 76 8.03 -17.85 -31.49
CA LEU A 76 8.89 -19.00 -31.16
C LEU A 76 8.14 -20.32 -31.34
N ALA A 77 6.89 -20.41 -30.94
CA ALA A 77 6.05 -21.57 -31.16
C ALA A 77 5.84 -21.85 -32.66
N GLN A 78 5.66 -20.81 -33.46
CA GLN A 78 5.59 -20.95 -34.92
C GLN A 78 6.90 -21.46 -35.53
N VAL A 79 8.04 -20.91 -35.14
CA VAL A 79 9.36 -21.35 -35.62
C VAL A 79 9.60 -22.83 -35.25
N VAL A 80 9.27 -23.21 -34.03
CA VAL A 80 9.38 -24.61 -33.60
C VAL A 80 8.41 -25.53 -34.37
N SER A 81 7.22 -25.06 -34.73
CA SER A 81 6.23 -25.84 -35.49
C SER A 81 6.69 -26.13 -36.93
N VAL A 82 7.51 -25.23 -37.52
CA VAL A 82 8.14 -25.46 -38.85
C VAL A 82 9.23 -26.53 -38.77
N PHE A 83 9.88 -26.67 -37.63
CA PHE A 83 10.75 -27.79 -37.33
C PHE A 83 9.89 -29.02 -36.93
N LYS A 84 9.11 -29.51 -37.89
CA LYS A 84 8.53 -30.83 -37.76
C LYS A 84 9.67 -31.82 -37.81
N LEU A 85 10.09 -32.33 -36.67
CA LEU A 85 10.79 -33.60 -36.60
C LEU A 85 9.92 -34.59 -37.36
N ASN A 86 10.38 -34.96 -38.60
CA ASN A 86 9.73 -35.99 -39.37
C ASN A 86 9.39 -37.16 -38.46
N GLY A 87 8.17 -37.29 -38.14
CA GLY A 87 7.30 -38.37 -37.71
C GLY A 87 7.86 -39.64 -37.09
N GLN A 88 8.96 -39.66 -36.37
CA GLN A 88 9.48 -40.92 -35.87
C GLN A 88 9.96 -40.97 -34.43
N LEU A 89 9.53 -40.08 -33.58
CA LEU A 89 9.65 -40.32 -32.12
C LEU A 89 8.45 -39.73 -31.38
N ALA A 90 7.26 -40.28 -31.70
CA ALA A 90 6.25 -40.24 -30.68
C ALA A 90 6.72 -41.21 -29.56
N PRO A 91 7.00 -40.75 -28.33
CA PRO A 91 7.26 -41.68 -27.26
C PRO A 91 6.00 -42.54 -27.10
N LYS A 92 6.17 -43.83 -27.38
CA LYS A 92 5.15 -44.83 -27.12
C LYS A 92 4.83 -44.72 -25.62
N ARG A 93 3.70 -44.14 -25.31
CA ARG A 93 3.19 -44.03 -23.95
C ARG A 93 3.14 -45.46 -23.40
N PRO A 94 3.88 -45.81 -22.34
CA PRO A 94 3.70 -47.12 -21.75
C PRO A 94 2.25 -47.19 -21.29
N ALA A 95 1.55 -48.22 -21.78
CA ALA A 95 0.19 -48.51 -21.36
C ALA A 95 0.19 -48.62 -19.82
N ALA A 96 -0.54 -47.74 -19.16
CA ALA A 96 -0.73 -47.83 -17.72
C ALA A 96 -1.34 -49.23 -17.40
N PRO A 97 -0.83 -49.98 -16.43
CA PRO A 97 -1.44 -51.21 -16.07
C PRO A 97 -2.83 -50.91 -15.50
N GLN A 98 -3.86 -51.38 -16.17
CA GLN A 98 -5.22 -51.37 -15.64
C GLN A 98 -5.26 -52.39 -14.51
N THR A 99 -5.00 -51.90 -13.31
CA THR A 99 -5.30 -52.68 -12.11
C THR A 99 -6.82 -52.66 -11.93
N ALA A 100 -7.49 -53.67 -12.46
CA ALA A 100 -8.90 -53.89 -12.18
C ALA A 100 -9.05 -54.14 -10.68
N LEU A 101 -9.52 -53.14 -9.96
CA LEU A 101 -9.92 -53.31 -8.57
C LEU A 101 -11.24 -54.07 -8.55
N ARG A 102 -11.15 -55.40 -8.41
CA ARG A 102 -12.28 -56.28 -8.22
C ARG A 102 -12.73 -56.12 -6.77
N ILE A 103 -13.73 -55.28 -6.55
CA ILE A 103 -14.41 -55.20 -5.25
C ILE A 103 -15.28 -56.47 -5.15
N GLY A 104 -14.83 -57.40 -4.34
CA GLY A 104 -15.62 -58.56 -3.96
C GLY A 104 -16.73 -58.18 -2.98
N THR A 105 -17.95 -58.43 -3.39
CA THR A 105 -19.13 -58.44 -2.51
C THR A 105 -19.05 -59.63 -1.53
N ARG A 106 -19.14 -59.29 -0.23
CA ARG A 106 -19.84 -60.08 0.80
C ARG A 106 -20.35 -59.17 1.91
#